data_7b7542824902eecb39a4d66ac486e971
#
_entry.id   7b7542824902eecb39a4d66ac486e971
#
_cell.length_a   1.000
_cell.length_b   1.000
_cell.length_c   1.000
_cell.angle_alpha   90.00
_cell.angle_beta   90.00
_cell.angle_gamma   90.00
#
_symmetry.space_group_name_H-M   'P 1'
#
loop_
_entity.id
_entity.type
_entity.pdbx_description
1 polymer ?
#
loop_
_entity_poly.entity_id
_entity_poly.type
_entity_poly.pdbx_seq_one_letter_code
_entity_poly.pdbx_strand_id
1 'polypeptide(L)'
;MEKVLGYKVFNSDWTCNGFQYEVGKTYQHKGLIGLCREGFHFCEKLVNCFNYYSFNPENKVAEVVATGEVIKGDDKCVTNNIEIVREISWNDVLNLVNTGKGNTGFCNSGDWNSGNCNSGNWNSGNRNSGDWNSGMFNACNHANGLFNSKSPKIYMFNKPTKLTFEEFQEKYPEAYSLLAYSDFYLTKWIPEYQMTEEEKEAHPEYKVQEGYLKRFDYKEVCQQMWDSFNKEERNKIKKLPNFNKDIFKEITGIEV
;
A
#
# COMPACT_ATOMS: atom_id res chain seq x y z
N MET A 1 -11.52 34.02 21.25
CA MET A 1 -12.02 32.64 21.17
C MET A 1 -10.86 31.74 20.69
N GLU A 2 -10.70 30.63 21.32
CA GLU A 2 -9.65 29.67 20.98
C GLU A 2 -9.98 29.04 19.59
N LYS A 3 -8.98 28.94 18.71
CA LYS A 3 -9.13 28.26 17.42
C LYS A 3 -8.85 26.78 17.62
N VAL A 4 -9.77 25.91 17.19
CA VAL A 4 -9.57 24.46 17.19
C VAL A 4 -9.33 24.00 15.76
N LEU A 5 -8.16 23.42 15.53
CA LEU A 5 -7.76 22.84 14.24
C LEU A 5 -8.28 21.41 14.15
N GLY A 6 -8.60 20.97 12.95
CA GLY A 6 -9.02 19.60 12.71
C GLY A 6 -9.20 19.27 11.24
N TYR A 7 -9.89 18.18 10.99
CA TYR A 7 -10.12 17.61 9.68
C TYR A 7 -11.60 17.28 9.48
N LYS A 8 -12.02 17.37 8.23
CA LYS A 8 -13.37 16.98 7.83
C LYS A 8 -13.33 16.26 6.50
N VAL A 9 -14.12 15.20 6.40
CA VAL A 9 -14.31 14.42 5.16
C VAL A 9 -15.66 14.80 4.55
N PHE A 10 -15.71 14.80 3.23
CA PHE A 10 -16.87 15.11 2.42
C PHE A 10 -17.04 14.07 1.32
N ASN A 11 -18.21 14.02 0.71
CA ASN A 11 -18.42 13.31 -0.55
C ASN A 11 -17.55 13.92 -1.67
N SER A 12 -17.43 13.24 -2.80
CA SER A 12 -16.64 13.66 -3.96
C SER A 12 -17.03 15.05 -4.52
N ASP A 13 -18.26 15.47 -4.28
CA ASP A 13 -18.84 16.75 -4.70
C ASP A 13 -18.77 17.86 -3.62
N TRP A 14 -17.98 17.65 -2.56
CA TRP A 14 -17.88 18.55 -1.40
C TRP A 14 -19.15 18.67 -0.57
N THR A 15 -20.08 17.73 -0.64
CA THR A 15 -21.26 17.69 0.23
C THR A 15 -21.01 16.89 1.51
N CYS A 16 -21.71 17.24 2.57
CA CYS A 16 -21.79 16.46 3.81
C CYS A 16 -23.19 16.64 4.41
N ASN A 17 -23.94 15.56 4.60
CA ASN A 17 -25.34 15.58 5.09
C ASN A 17 -26.23 16.57 4.30
N GLY A 18 -26.08 16.61 2.97
CA GLY A 18 -26.86 17.49 2.09
C GLY A 18 -26.46 18.96 2.12
N PHE A 19 -25.45 19.35 2.89
CA PHE A 19 -24.92 20.71 2.89
C PHE A 19 -23.69 20.81 1.99
N GLN A 20 -23.62 21.86 1.18
CA GLN A 20 -22.53 22.11 0.24
C GLN A 20 -21.43 22.95 0.89
N TYR A 21 -20.18 22.48 0.75
CA TYR A 21 -18.99 23.19 1.22
C TYR A 21 -18.09 23.61 0.06
N GLU A 22 -17.23 24.58 0.32
CA GLU A 22 -16.24 25.10 -0.63
C GLU A 22 -14.97 25.49 0.15
N VAL A 23 -13.82 25.17 -0.38
CA VAL A 23 -12.51 25.53 0.18
C VAL A 23 -12.36 27.05 0.24
N GLY A 24 -11.79 27.55 1.34
CA GLY A 24 -11.62 28.99 1.61
C GLY A 24 -12.86 29.67 2.16
N LYS A 25 -13.95 28.95 2.39
CA LYS A 25 -15.19 29.52 2.94
C LYS A 25 -15.34 29.24 4.43
N THR A 26 -15.99 30.20 5.11
CA THR A 26 -16.43 30.08 6.51
C THR A 26 -17.93 29.93 6.57
N TYR A 27 -18.40 29.01 7.38
CA TYR A 27 -19.82 28.70 7.56
C TYR A 27 -20.23 28.90 9.01
N GLN A 28 -21.41 29.47 9.24
CA GLN A 28 -21.97 29.73 10.55
C GLN A 28 -23.33 29.07 10.72
N HIS A 29 -23.49 28.33 11.79
CA HIS A 29 -24.77 27.74 12.23
C HIS A 29 -25.40 28.68 13.28
N LYS A 30 -26.69 28.98 13.12
CA LYS A 30 -27.45 29.92 13.96
C LYS A 30 -28.32 29.22 15.02
N GLY A 31 -28.02 28.02 15.39
CA GLY A 31 -28.80 27.25 16.37
C GLY A 31 -27.94 26.72 17.49
N LEU A 32 -28.56 25.96 18.39
CA LEU A 32 -27.84 25.18 19.38
C LEU A 32 -27.05 24.10 18.65
N ILE A 33 -25.85 23.84 19.14
CA ILE A 33 -25.01 22.75 18.60
C ILE A 33 -25.03 21.55 19.54
N GLY A 34 -24.83 20.36 18.97
CA GLY A 34 -24.77 19.13 19.77
C GLY A 34 -24.11 17.98 18.99
N LEU A 35 -23.33 17.18 19.69
CA LEU A 35 -22.71 15.98 19.12
C LEU A 35 -23.79 15.06 18.55
N CYS A 36 -23.59 14.58 17.30
CA CYS A 36 -24.52 13.75 16.53
C CYS A 36 -25.89 14.40 16.27
N ARG A 37 -25.99 15.71 16.39
CA ARG A 37 -27.22 16.50 16.15
C ARG A 37 -26.91 17.64 15.19
N GLU A 38 -27.08 18.88 15.62
CA GLU A 38 -26.89 20.09 14.80
C GLU A 38 -25.49 20.70 14.97
N GLY A 39 -25.06 21.45 13.95
CA GLY A 39 -23.74 22.08 13.88
C GLY A 39 -22.78 21.40 12.92
N PHE A 40 -21.60 21.96 12.79
CA PHE A 40 -20.56 21.45 11.88
C PHE A 40 -19.64 20.48 12.62
N HIS A 41 -19.72 19.19 12.25
CA HIS A 41 -18.89 18.14 12.84
C HIS A 41 -17.54 18.04 12.13
N PHE A 42 -16.49 17.84 12.92
CA PHE A 42 -15.11 17.61 12.45
C PHE A 42 -14.35 16.76 13.47
N CYS A 43 -13.14 16.32 13.16
CA CYS A 43 -12.27 15.57 14.07
C CYS A 43 -10.92 16.26 14.23
N GLU A 44 -10.36 16.28 15.44
CA GLU A 44 -9.01 16.81 15.67
C GLU A 44 -7.93 15.89 15.08
N LYS A 45 -8.22 14.59 14.92
CA LYS A 45 -7.36 13.60 14.25
C LYS A 45 -8.05 13.09 13.00
N LEU A 46 -7.34 13.14 11.87
CA LEU A 46 -7.92 12.72 10.59
C LEU A 46 -8.40 11.26 10.59
N VAL A 47 -7.66 10.37 11.25
CA VAL A 47 -8.02 8.94 11.33
C VAL A 47 -9.43 8.73 11.90
N ASN A 48 -9.87 9.58 12.82
CA ASN A 48 -11.19 9.50 13.44
C ASN A 48 -12.33 9.86 12.47
N CYS A 49 -12.05 10.66 11.44
CA CYS A 49 -13.04 10.97 10.41
C CYS A 49 -13.51 9.70 9.68
N PHE A 50 -12.65 8.70 9.55
CA PHE A 50 -12.95 7.44 8.88
C PHE A 50 -13.74 6.44 9.75
N ASN A 51 -14.13 6.81 10.96
CA ASN A 51 -15.18 6.15 11.72
C ASN A 51 -16.58 6.50 11.19
N TYR A 52 -16.70 7.59 10.41
CA TYR A 52 -17.96 8.15 9.90
C TYR A 52 -18.06 8.14 8.38
N TYR A 53 -16.93 8.03 7.69
CA TYR A 53 -16.82 7.95 6.24
C TYR A 53 -16.02 6.73 5.83
N SER A 54 -16.38 6.11 4.72
CA SER A 54 -15.55 5.05 4.12
C SER A 54 -14.17 5.62 3.75
N PHE A 55 -13.13 4.81 3.93
CA PHE A 55 -11.78 5.15 3.49
C PHE A 55 -11.70 4.97 1.96
N ASN A 56 -12.01 6.04 1.23
CA ASN A 56 -12.13 6.03 -0.24
C ASN A 56 -11.43 7.25 -0.82
N PRO A 57 -10.51 7.08 -1.82
CA PRO A 57 -9.79 8.17 -2.47
C PRO A 57 -10.70 9.15 -3.24
N GLU A 58 -11.94 8.78 -3.55
CA GLU A 58 -12.90 9.70 -4.16
C GLU A 58 -13.45 10.75 -3.18
N ASN A 59 -13.38 10.49 -1.88
CA ASN A 59 -13.78 11.46 -0.86
C ASN A 59 -12.88 12.69 -0.88
N LYS A 60 -13.47 13.83 -0.62
CA LYS A 60 -12.75 15.08 -0.37
C LYS A 60 -12.38 15.19 1.10
N VAL A 61 -11.17 15.60 1.39
CA VAL A 61 -10.66 15.79 2.75
C VAL A 61 -10.11 17.21 2.87
N ALA A 62 -10.44 17.89 3.96
CA ALA A 62 -9.90 19.23 4.21
C ALA A 62 -9.42 19.42 5.65
N GLU A 63 -8.43 20.28 5.79
CA GLU A 63 -8.13 20.94 7.06
C GLU A 63 -9.21 21.98 7.34
N VAL A 64 -9.66 22.01 8.59
CA VAL A 64 -10.69 22.94 9.04
C VAL A 64 -10.27 23.65 10.32
N VAL A 65 -10.84 24.83 10.53
CA VAL A 65 -10.66 25.62 11.75
C VAL A 65 -12.04 25.96 12.33
N ALA A 66 -12.27 25.54 13.56
CA ALA A 66 -13.42 25.97 14.33
C ALA A 66 -13.06 27.26 15.11
N THR A 67 -13.85 28.31 14.95
CA THR A 67 -13.62 29.63 15.60
C THR A 67 -14.75 30.06 16.50
N GLY A 68 -15.84 29.29 16.56
CA GLY A 68 -17.00 29.55 17.42
C GLY A 68 -17.00 28.75 18.71
N GLU A 69 -18.20 28.44 19.21
CA GLU A 69 -18.39 27.48 20.27
C GLU A 69 -18.01 26.07 19.75
N VAL A 70 -17.27 25.29 20.57
CA VAL A 70 -16.86 23.92 20.23
C VAL A 70 -17.24 22.99 21.37
N ILE A 71 -17.99 21.95 21.05
CA ILE A 71 -18.24 20.82 21.96
C ILE A 71 -17.40 19.63 21.50
N LYS A 72 -16.53 19.16 22.40
CA LYS A 72 -15.64 18.00 22.13
C LYS A 72 -16.26 16.70 22.64
N GLY A 73 -16.24 15.66 21.80
CA GLY A 73 -16.50 14.28 22.17
C GLY A 73 -15.19 13.46 22.15
N ASP A 74 -15.32 12.15 22.23
CA ASP A 74 -14.15 11.25 22.30
C ASP A 74 -13.34 11.24 20.99
N ASP A 75 -13.99 11.24 19.85
CA ASP A 75 -13.36 11.11 18.53
C ASP A 75 -13.78 12.18 17.52
N LYS A 76 -14.75 13.03 17.87
CA LYS A 76 -15.23 14.13 17.03
C LYS A 76 -15.60 15.35 17.84
N CYS A 77 -15.64 16.48 17.15
CA CYS A 77 -16.10 17.75 17.66
C CYS A 77 -17.26 18.28 16.86
N VAL A 78 -18.02 19.19 17.42
CA VAL A 78 -19.04 19.98 16.72
C VAL A 78 -18.85 21.46 17.03
N THR A 79 -19.06 22.32 16.04
CA THR A 79 -18.96 23.78 16.18
C THR A 79 -20.10 24.50 15.47
N ASN A 80 -20.39 25.72 15.89
CA ASN A 80 -21.29 26.62 15.18
C ASN A 80 -20.58 27.50 14.15
N ASN A 81 -19.24 27.48 14.08
CA ASN A 81 -18.50 28.27 13.10
C ASN A 81 -17.26 27.50 12.62
N ILE A 82 -17.22 27.16 11.32
CA ILE A 82 -16.17 26.36 10.71
C ILE A 82 -15.65 27.03 9.41
N GLU A 83 -14.36 27.09 9.28
CA GLU A 83 -13.66 27.49 8.05
C GLU A 83 -13.08 26.25 7.39
N ILE A 84 -13.29 26.10 6.08
CA ILE A 84 -12.66 25.06 5.26
C ILE A 84 -11.36 25.66 4.70
N VAL A 85 -10.23 25.32 5.29
CA VAL A 85 -8.96 26.02 5.02
C VAL A 85 -8.36 25.62 3.69
N ARG A 86 -8.13 24.33 3.49
CA ARG A 86 -7.56 23.77 2.26
C ARG A 86 -7.92 22.30 2.08
N GLU A 87 -7.98 21.86 0.85
CA GLU A 87 -8.05 20.44 0.50
C GLU A 87 -6.72 19.75 0.85
N ILE A 88 -6.80 18.53 1.31
CA ILE A 88 -5.65 17.66 1.54
C ILE A 88 -5.61 16.61 0.42
N SER A 89 -4.45 16.45 -0.21
CA SER A 89 -4.26 15.42 -1.23
C SER A 89 -4.42 14.01 -0.62
N TRP A 90 -4.88 13.03 -1.41
CA TRP A 90 -5.01 11.67 -0.91
C TRP A 90 -3.68 11.08 -0.43
N ASN A 91 -2.57 11.47 -1.06
CA ASN A 91 -1.23 11.06 -0.61
C ASN A 91 -0.90 11.61 0.78
N ASP A 92 -1.28 12.85 1.08
CA ASP A 92 -1.12 13.42 2.42
C ASP A 92 -2.05 12.75 3.43
N VAL A 93 -3.29 12.39 3.01
CA VAL A 93 -4.21 11.59 3.84
C VAL A 93 -3.55 10.28 4.26
N LEU A 94 -2.96 9.53 3.32
CA LEU A 94 -2.25 8.28 3.62
C LEU A 94 -1.11 8.48 4.63
N ASN A 95 -0.35 9.56 4.49
CA ASN A 95 0.74 9.90 5.41
C ASN A 95 0.25 10.31 6.81
N LEU A 96 -0.95 10.91 6.91
CA LEU A 96 -1.53 11.37 8.19
C LEU A 96 -2.21 10.25 8.99
N VAL A 97 -2.70 9.20 8.31
CA VAL A 97 -3.43 8.10 8.97
C VAL A 97 -2.60 6.85 9.21
N ASN A 98 -1.36 6.84 8.78
CA ASN A 98 -0.42 5.73 8.95
C ASN A 98 0.90 6.21 9.56
N THR A 99 1.65 5.28 10.17
CA THR A 99 3.08 5.46 10.41
C THR A 99 3.85 4.57 9.44
N GLY A 100 4.91 5.09 8.80
CA GLY A 100 5.66 4.37 7.77
C GLY A 100 5.27 4.77 6.34
N LYS A 101 5.86 4.09 5.35
CA LYS A 101 5.81 4.46 3.93
C LYS A 101 5.03 3.45 3.08
N GLY A 102 4.49 3.90 1.95
CA GLY A 102 3.92 3.02 0.93
C GLY A 102 2.65 2.26 1.34
N ASN A 103 1.98 2.69 2.41
CA ASN A 103 0.73 2.09 2.86
C ASN A 103 -0.45 2.52 1.98
N THR A 104 -1.34 1.59 1.62
CA THR A 104 -2.54 1.88 0.81
C THR A 104 -3.83 1.85 1.60
N GLY A 105 -3.82 1.38 2.85
CA GLY A 105 -4.94 1.43 3.79
C GLY A 105 -4.75 2.48 4.89
N PHE A 106 -5.41 2.30 6.03
CA PHE A 106 -5.30 3.20 7.17
C PHE A 106 -4.98 2.47 8.48
N CYS A 107 -4.50 3.22 9.48
CA CYS A 107 -4.10 2.68 10.79
C CYS A 107 -2.99 1.62 10.71
N ASN A 108 -2.11 1.71 9.72
CA ASN A 108 -0.97 0.83 9.64
C ASN A 108 0.23 1.40 10.41
N SER A 109 1.01 0.52 11.03
CA SER A 109 2.30 0.83 11.63
C SER A 109 3.37 -0.03 10.96
N GLY A 110 4.33 0.62 10.28
CA GLY A 110 5.32 -0.01 9.42
C GLY A 110 5.10 0.29 7.95
N ASP A 111 5.91 -0.32 7.08
CA ASP A 111 6.01 0.05 5.67
C ASP A 111 5.26 -0.92 4.75
N TRP A 112 4.79 -0.40 3.61
CA TRP A 112 4.29 -1.20 2.49
C TRP A 112 3.14 -2.16 2.83
N ASN A 113 2.22 -1.74 3.70
CA ASN A 113 1.03 -2.52 3.99
C ASN A 113 -0.12 -2.18 3.04
N SER A 114 -0.83 -3.21 2.59
CA SER A 114 -2.08 -3.10 1.84
C SER A 114 -3.21 -3.64 2.72
N GLY A 115 -4.18 -2.78 3.03
CA GLY A 115 -5.24 -3.07 4.00
C GLY A 115 -5.09 -2.26 5.28
N ASN A 116 -5.79 -2.64 6.35
CA ASN A 116 -5.97 -1.76 7.51
C ASN A 116 -5.43 -2.38 8.81
N CYS A 117 -4.94 -1.50 9.70
CA CYS A 117 -4.59 -1.87 11.07
C CYS A 117 -3.51 -2.97 11.16
N ASN A 118 -2.55 -2.98 10.25
CA ASN A 118 -1.41 -3.88 10.33
C ASN A 118 -0.27 -3.25 11.15
N SER A 119 0.48 -4.10 11.88
CA SER A 119 1.71 -3.74 12.57
C SER A 119 2.83 -4.61 12.01
N GLY A 120 3.87 -3.97 11.46
CA GLY A 120 4.93 -4.62 10.70
C GLY A 120 4.91 -4.20 9.23
N ASN A 121 5.63 -4.92 8.37
CA ASN A 121 5.87 -4.49 7.00
C ASN A 121 5.31 -5.51 5.99
N TRP A 122 4.99 -5.03 4.80
CA TRP A 122 4.63 -5.88 3.66
C TRP A 122 3.42 -6.80 3.92
N ASN A 123 2.45 -6.38 4.74
CA ASN A 123 1.25 -7.15 4.95
C ASN A 123 0.18 -6.83 3.91
N SER A 124 -0.54 -7.87 3.46
CA SER A 124 -1.72 -7.76 2.63
C SER A 124 -2.93 -8.29 3.39
N GLY A 125 -3.88 -7.41 3.70
CA GLY A 125 -5.05 -7.75 4.51
C GLY A 125 -5.14 -6.89 5.77
N ASN A 126 -5.76 -7.39 6.84
CA ASN A 126 -6.10 -6.54 7.98
C ASN A 126 -5.64 -7.14 9.32
N ARG A 127 -5.27 -6.26 10.26
CA ARG A 127 -4.99 -6.62 11.65
C ARG A 127 -3.91 -7.70 11.80
N ASN A 128 -2.90 -7.69 10.95
CA ASN A 128 -1.74 -8.56 11.08
C ASN A 128 -0.68 -7.88 11.96
N SER A 129 0.06 -8.70 12.74
CA SER A 129 1.24 -8.29 13.49
C SER A 129 2.41 -9.17 13.08
N GLY A 130 3.46 -8.57 12.56
CA GLY A 130 4.57 -9.25 11.90
C GLY A 130 4.68 -8.85 10.43
N ASP A 131 5.56 -9.51 9.69
CA ASP A 131 5.89 -9.11 8.33
C ASP A 131 5.42 -10.12 7.29
N TRP A 132 5.11 -9.63 6.07
CA TRP A 132 4.81 -10.49 4.92
C TRP A 132 3.59 -11.39 5.09
N ASN A 133 2.59 -10.98 5.87
CA ASN A 133 1.37 -11.75 6.03
C ASN A 133 0.34 -11.44 4.95
N SER A 134 -0.44 -12.46 4.58
CA SER A 134 -1.61 -12.34 3.72
C SER A 134 -2.83 -12.88 4.45
N GLY A 135 -3.85 -12.04 4.66
CA GLY A 135 -5.05 -12.42 5.39
C GLY A 135 -5.31 -11.57 6.62
N MET A 136 -5.77 -12.15 7.73
CA MET A 136 -6.22 -11.36 8.88
C MET A 136 -5.80 -11.99 10.22
N PHE A 137 -5.48 -11.11 11.20
CA PHE A 137 -5.15 -11.50 12.57
C PHE A 137 -3.97 -12.49 12.68
N ASN A 138 -3.02 -12.43 11.75
CA ASN A 138 -1.80 -13.22 11.88
C ASN A 138 -0.79 -12.46 12.77
N ALA A 139 -0.19 -13.18 13.72
CA ALA A 139 0.78 -12.66 14.68
C ALA A 139 2.16 -13.35 14.52
N CYS A 140 2.54 -13.59 13.28
CA CYS A 140 3.83 -14.19 12.89
C CYS A 140 4.21 -13.69 11.50
N ASN A 141 5.34 -14.13 10.96
CA ASN A 141 5.77 -13.73 9.62
C ASN A 141 5.34 -14.76 8.56
N HIS A 142 5.18 -14.28 7.33
CA HIS A 142 4.91 -15.08 6.13
C HIS A 142 3.66 -15.98 6.24
N ALA A 143 2.70 -15.64 7.08
CA ALA A 143 1.47 -16.40 7.22
C ALA A 143 0.44 -16.03 6.15
N ASN A 144 -0.36 -17.03 5.77
CA ASN A 144 -1.51 -16.87 4.90
C ASN A 144 -2.77 -17.35 5.65
N GLY A 145 -3.89 -16.64 5.48
CA GLY A 145 -5.16 -17.01 6.12
C GLY A 145 -5.42 -16.25 7.42
N LEU A 146 -5.95 -16.94 8.43
CA LEU A 146 -6.53 -16.31 9.62
C LEU A 146 -5.95 -16.88 10.93
N PHE A 147 -5.66 -16.00 11.89
CA PHE A 147 -5.29 -16.35 13.27
C PHE A 147 -4.05 -17.25 13.40
N ASN A 148 -3.04 -17.07 12.55
CA ASN A 148 -1.78 -17.80 12.68
C ASN A 148 -0.86 -17.12 13.69
N SER A 149 -0.31 -17.89 14.63
CA SER A 149 0.64 -17.43 15.65
C SER A 149 2.05 -17.99 15.47
N LYS A 150 2.26 -18.80 14.45
CA LYS A 150 3.56 -19.41 14.11
C LYS A 150 3.80 -19.33 12.62
N SER A 151 5.02 -18.95 12.23
CA SER A 151 5.43 -18.93 10.82
C SER A 151 5.23 -20.29 10.18
N PRO A 152 4.55 -20.36 9.03
CA PRO A 152 4.24 -21.62 8.36
C PRO A 152 5.50 -22.22 7.74
N LYS A 153 5.48 -23.52 7.55
CA LYS A 153 6.49 -24.20 6.73
C LYS A 153 6.21 -23.92 5.24
N ILE A 154 7.26 -23.57 4.50
CA ILE A 154 7.13 -23.20 3.09
C ILE A 154 6.98 -24.43 2.19
N TYR A 155 6.30 -24.21 1.07
CA TYR A 155 6.26 -25.17 -0.03
C TYR A 155 7.36 -24.84 -1.04
N MET A 156 8.00 -25.87 -1.57
CA MET A 156 8.94 -25.75 -2.70
C MET A 156 8.60 -26.82 -3.72
N PHE A 157 8.50 -26.43 -4.99
CA PHE A 157 8.14 -27.32 -6.08
C PHE A 157 6.85 -28.12 -5.78
N ASN A 158 5.81 -27.41 -5.32
CA ASN A 158 4.49 -27.95 -4.97
C ASN A 158 4.48 -28.99 -3.83
N LYS A 159 5.57 -29.12 -3.07
CA LYS A 159 5.69 -30.04 -1.93
C LYS A 159 6.04 -29.31 -0.65
N PRO A 160 5.47 -29.72 0.51
CA PRO A 160 5.81 -29.11 1.78
C PRO A 160 7.29 -29.39 2.14
N THR A 161 7.90 -28.41 2.77
CA THR A 161 9.22 -28.54 3.40
C THR A 161 9.07 -28.62 4.93
N LYS A 162 10.20 -28.83 5.62
CA LYS A 162 10.26 -28.70 7.09
C LYS A 162 10.75 -27.32 7.53
N LEU A 163 10.93 -26.38 6.61
CA LEU A 163 11.55 -25.08 6.84
C LEU A 163 10.49 -23.96 6.85
N THR A 164 10.63 -23.00 7.74
CA THR A 164 10.02 -21.67 7.57
C THR A 164 10.80 -20.88 6.53
N PHE A 165 10.33 -19.70 6.17
CA PHE A 165 11.04 -18.85 5.21
C PHE A 165 12.38 -18.37 5.79
N GLU A 166 12.42 -18.01 7.06
CA GLU A 166 13.62 -17.60 7.77
C GLU A 166 14.63 -18.77 7.86
N GLU A 167 14.18 -19.97 8.23
CA GLU A 167 15.02 -21.18 8.26
C GLU A 167 15.56 -21.54 6.86
N PHE A 168 14.82 -21.23 5.80
CA PHE A 168 15.29 -21.38 4.43
C PHE A 168 16.41 -20.40 4.10
N GLN A 169 16.24 -19.11 4.44
CA GLN A 169 17.27 -18.08 4.24
C GLN A 169 18.58 -18.42 4.96
N GLU A 170 18.48 -18.88 6.20
CA GLU A 170 19.64 -19.30 7.00
C GLU A 170 20.34 -20.53 6.45
N LYS A 171 19.59 -21.50 5.97
CA LYS A 171 20.13 -22.79 5.50
C LYS A 171 20.64 -22.74 4.06
N TYR A 172 20.06 -21.88 3.22
CA TYR A 172 20.39 -21.75 1.80
C TYR A 172 20.69 -20.28 1.41
N PRO A 173 21.59 -19.57 2.13
CA PRO A 173 21.77 -18.14 1.97
C PRO A 173 22.23 -17.75 0.54
N GLU A 174 23.07 -18.58 -0.08
CA GLU A 174 23.56 -18.32 -1.42
C GLU A 174 22.47 -18.51 -2.49
N ALA A 175 21.66 -19.55 -2.38
CA ALA A 175 20.54 -19.77 -3.30
C ALA A 175 19.47 -18.68 -3.11
N TYR A 176 19.19 -18.28 -1.85
CA TYR A 176 18.31 -17.16 -1.55
C TYR A 176 18.82 -15.86 -2.18
N SER A 177 20.12 -15.55 -2.01
CA SER A 177 20.73 -14.35 -2.57
C SER A 177 20.63 -14.30 -4.10
N LEU A 178 20.90 -15.42 -4.78
CA LEU A 178 20.75 -15.52 -6.23
C LEU A 178 19.31 -15.25 -6.68
N LEU A 179 18.30 -15.76 -5.96
CA LEU A 179 16.89 -15.59 -6.31
C LEU A 179 16.34 -14.20 -5.94
N ALA A 180 16.82 -13.60 -4.85
CA ALA A 180 16.30 -12.34 -4.33
C ALA A 180 16.96 -11.11 -4.97
N TYR A 181 18.21 -11.20 -5.39
CA TYR A 181 19.01 -10.05 -5.85
C TYR A 181 19.55 -10.20 -7.28
N SER A 182 19.07 -11.18 -8.04
CA SER A 182 19.36 -11.28 -9.48
C SER A 182 18.68 -10.14 -10.25
N ASP A 183 19.28 -9.77 -11.38
CA ASP A 183 18.69 -8.80 -12.30
C ASP A 183 17.46 -9.42 -13.00
N PHE A 184 16.30 -9.28 -12.36
CA PHE A 184 15.02 -9.78 -12.85
C PHE A 184 14.02 -8.63 -12.96
N TYR A 185 14.06 -7.94 -14.10
CA TYR A 185 13.20 -6.79 -14.38
C TYR A 185 12.27 -7.08 -15.55
N LEU A 186 10.96 -7.13 -15.26
CA LEU A 186 9.92 -7.30 -16.30
C LEU A 186 9.60 -6.00 -17.03
N THR A 187 10.13 -4.88 -16.56
CA THR A 187 9.95 -3.57 -17.16
C THR A 187 11.24 -2.78 -17.12
N LYS A 188 11.48 -1.96 -18.13
CA LYS A 188 12.62 -1.03 -18.19
C LYS A 188 12.19 0.27 -18.82
N TRP A 189 12.54 1.39 -18.21
CA TRP A 189 12.37 2.70 -18.83
C TRP A 189 13.35 2.85 -19.99
N ILE A 190 12.82 3.13 -21.19
CA ILE A 190 13.62 3.42 -22.39
C ILE A 190 13.44 4.92 -22.68
N PRO A 191 14.47 5.75 -22.47
CA PRO A 191 14.40 7.17 -22.78
C PRO A 191 14.35 7.40 -24.30
N GLU A 192 13.77 8.51 -24.73
CA GLU A 192 13.53 8.82 -26.16
C GLU A 192 14.77 8.62 -27.04
N TYR A 193 15.95 9.02 -26.57
CA TYR A 193 17.20 8.91 -27.32
C TYR A 193 17.70 7.46 -27.53
N GLN A 194 17.12 6.49 -26.82
CA GLN A 194 17.40 5.06 -27.00
C GLN A 194 16.30 4.32 -27.74
N MET A 195 15.19 4.97 -28.06
CA MET A 195 14.06 4.36 -28.75
C MET A 195 14.37 4.15 -30.25
N THR A 196 13.96 3.00 -30.78
CA THR A 196 13.91 2.78 -32.23
C THR A 196 12.73 3.54 -32.85
N GLU A 197 12.72 3.71 -34.18
CA GLU A 197 11.59 4.38 -34.84
C GLU A 197 10.30 3.56 -34.70
N GLU A 198 10.38 2.22 -34.74
CA GLU A 198 9.23 1.33 -34.52
C GLU A 198 8.68 1.50 -33.09
N GLU A 199 9.56 1.65 -32.08
CA GLU A 199 9.13 1.91 -30.69
C GLU A 199 8.48 3.29 -30.56
N LYS A 200 8.95 4.31 -31.26
CA LYS A 200 8.35 5.66 -31.28
C LYS A 200 6.97 5.67 -31.94
N GLU A 201 6.79 4.89 -33.01
CA GLU A 201 5.49 4.74 -33.65
C GLU A 201 4.48 3.99 -32.76
N ALA A 202 4.95 2.94 -32.05
CA ALA A 202 4.12 2.14 -31.16
C ALA A 202 3.74 2.86 -29.86
N HIS A 203 4.55 3.83 -29.40
CA HIS A 203 4.42 4.52 -28.12
C HIS A 203 4.45 6.05 -28.31
N PRO A 204 3.45 6.67 -28.99
CA PRO A 204 3.46 8.10 -29.29
C PRO A 204 3.44 9.01 -28.04
N GLU A 205 3.10 8.47 -26.87
CA GLU A 205 3.17 9.13 -25.57
C GLU A 205 4.61 9.52 -25.17
N TYR A 206 5.64 8.95 -25.79
CA TYR A 206 7.04 9.28 -25.51
C TYR A 206 7.33 10.78 -25.64
N LYS A 207 6.60 11.49 -26.52
CA LYS A 207 6.76 12.92 -26.74
C LYS A 207 6.46 13.78 -25.50
N VAL A 208 5.65 13.26 -24.58
CA VAL A 208 5.25 13.94 -23.33
C VAL A 208 6.08 13.44 -22.15
N GLN A 209 6.40 12.13 -22.17
CA GLN A 209 7.07 11.46 -21.06
C GLN A 209 8.58 11.35 -21.26
N GLU A 210 9.11 11.75 -22.42
CA GLU A 210 10.53 11.66 -22.81
C GLU A 210 11.04 10.20 -22.84
N GLY A 211 10.14 9.26 -23.12
CA GLY A 211 10.43 7.82 -23.16
C GLY A 211 9.20 6.97 -22.96
N TYR A 212 9.38 5.66 -22.82
CA TYR A 212 8.31 4.71 -22.52
C TYR A 212 8.79 3.57 -21.61
N LEU A 213 7.82 2.87 -20.97
CA LEU A 213 8.10 1.71 -20.13
C LEU A 213 8.01 0.42 -20.97
N LYS A 214 9.17 -0.10 -21.42
CA LYS A 214 9.27 -1.38 -22.14
C LYS A 214 8.93 -2.53 -21.20
N ARG A 215 8.10 -3.47 -21.68
CA ARG A 215 7.79 -4.73 -20.99
C ARG A 215 8.52 -5.88 -21.65
N PHE A 216 8.98 -6.82 -20.85
CA PHE A 216 9.64 -8.04 -21.30
C PHE A 216 8.78 -9.26 -20.97
N ASP A 217 8.93 -10.32 -21.79
CA ASP A 217 8.30 -11.61 -21.50
C ASP A 217 8.94 -12.24 -20.25
N TYR A 218 8.10 -12.84 -19.41
CA TYR A 218 8.54 -13.44 -18.15
C TYR A 218 9.58 -14.55 -18.36
N LYS A 219 9.35 -15.44 -19.32
CA LYS A 219 10.26 -16.58 -19.58
C LYS A 219 11.56 -16.14 -20.21
N GLU A 220 11.54 -15.10 -21.06
CA GLU A 220 12.76 -14.49 -21.60
C GLU A 220 13.63 -13.90 -20.49
N VAL A 221 13.03 -13.18 -19.52
CA VAL A 221 13.77 -12.64 -18.37
C VAL A 221 14.28 -13.76 -17.46
N CYS A 222 13.50 -14.82 -17.23
CA CYS A 222 13.99 -16.01 -16.53
C CYS A 222 15.22 -16.63 -17.23
N GLN A 223 15.21 -16.74 -18.56
CA GLN A 223 16.32 -17.28 -19.33
C GLN A 223 17.56 -16.37 -19.20
N GLN A 224 17.41 -15.06 -19.34
CA GLN A 224 18.51 -14.10 -19.19
C GLN A 224 19.14 -14.19 -17.78
N MET A 225 18.30 -14.23 -16.74
CA MET A 225 18.75 -14.41 -15.36
C MET A 225 19.52 -15.75 -15.20
N TRP A 226 18.97 -16.85 -15.71
CA TRP A 226 19.61 -18.15 -15.63
C TRP A 226 20.94 -18.22 -16.36
N ASP A 227 21.03 -17.56 -17.52
CA ASP A 227 22.25 -17.52 -18.34
C ASP A 227 23.35 -16.68 -17.67
N SER A 228 22.99 -15.71 -16.83
CA SER A 228 23.94 -14.95 -16.03
C SER A 228 24.60 -15.78 -14.92
N PHE A 229 23.95 -16.87 -14.48
CA PHE A 229 24.48 -17.74 -13.44
C PHE A 229 25.55 -18.70 -13.97
N ASN A 230 26.65 -18.82 -13.25
CA ASN A 230 27.66 -19.82 -13.53
C ASN A 230 27.19 -21.23 -13.12
N LYS A 231 28.00 -22.26 -13.44
CA LYS A 231 27.65 -23.66 -13.18
C LYS A 231 27.42 -23.98 -11.69
N GLU A 232 28.19 -23.35 -10.80
CA GLU A 232 28.07 -23.58 -9.35
C GLU A 232 26.78 -22.97 -8.81
N GLU A 233 26.48 -21.76 -9.24
CA GLU A 233 25.24 -21.05 -8.88
C GLU A 233 23.98 -21.80 -9.35
N ARG A 234 23.98 -22.26 -10.59
CA ARG A 234 22.89 -23.13 -11.11
C ARG A 234 22.75 -24.41 -10.30
N ASN A 235 23.85 -25.01 -9.85
CA ASN A 235 23.82 -26.20 -9.00
C ASN A 235 23.26 -25.91 -7.60
N LYS A 236 23.44 -24.72 -7.03
CA LYS A 236 22.82 -24.33 -5.75
C LYS A 236 21.28 -24.32 -5.87
N ILE A 237 20.75 -23.80 -6.95
CA ILE A 237 19.30 -23.82 -7.22
C ILE A 237 18.80 -25.27 -7.39
N LYS A 238 19.52 -26.10 -8.13
CA LYS A 238 19.14 -27.52 -8.36
C LYS A 238 19.20 -28.39 -7.08
N LYS A 239 19.93 -27.94 -6.06
CA LYS A 239 20.03 -28.62 -4.75
C LYS A 239 18.98 -28.17 -3.73
N LEU A 240 18.08 -27.26 -4.10
CA LEU A 240 16.99 -26.84 -3.21
C LEU A 240 16.07 -28.03 -2.87
N PRO A 241 15.45 -28.01 -1.68
CA PRO A 241 14.51 -29.06 -1.30
C PRO A 241 13.42 -29.27 -2.33
N ASN A 242 13.11 -30.53 -2.59
CA ASN A 242 12.07 -30.93 -3.55
C ASN A 242 12.30 -30.47 -5.00
N PHE A 243 13.50 -30.03 -5.38
CA PHE A 243 13.76 -29.57 -6.73
C PHE A 243 13.15 -30.52 -7.77
N ASN A 244 12.40 -29.97 -8.70
CA ASN A 244 11.73 -30.70 -9.79
C ASN A 244 11.92 -29.95 -11.09
N LYS A 245 12.61 -30.61 -12.05
CA LYS A 245 12.96 -30.01 -13.33
C LYS A 245 11.74 -29.65 -14.20
N ASP A 246 10.67 -30.45 -14.09
CA ASP A 246 9.47 -30.24 -14.92
C ASP A 246 8.69 -29.01 -14.41
N ILE A 247 8.55 -28.85 -13.10
CA ILE A 247 7.97 -27.66 -12.48
C ILE A 247 8.87 -26.43 -12.73
N PHE A 248 10.19 -26.59 -12.64
CA PHE A 248 11.13 -25.51 -12.95
C PHE A 248 10.95 -25.02 -14.38
N LYS A 249 10.89 -25.96 -15.35
CA LYS A 249 10.62 -25.65 -16.76
C LYS A 249 9.23 -25.02 -16.97
N GLU A 250 8.20 -25.53 -16.32
CA GLU A 250 6.84 -24.97 -16.40
C GLU A 250 6.81 -23.50 -16.03
N ILE A 251 7.46 -23.14 -14.90
CA ILE A 251 7.48 -21.76 -14.38
C ILE A 251 8.39 -20.87 -15.22
N THR A 252 9.62 -21.30 -15.48
CA THR A 252 10.68 -20.44 -16.03
C THR A 252 10.88 -20.58 -17.53
N GLY A 253 10.38 -21.65 -18.15
CA GLY A 253 10.69 -22.02 -19.53
C GLY A 253 12.04 -22.73 -19.72
N ILE A 254 12.87 -22.85 -18.68
CA ILE A 254 14.27 -23.32 -18.77
C ILE A 254 14.34 -24.84 -18.64
N GLU A 255 15.09 -25.45 -19.52
CA GLU A 255 15.47 -26.88 -19.44
C GLU A 255 16.79 -27.05 -18.67
N VAL A 256 16.81 -27.96 -17.66
CA VAL A 256 17.97 -28.16 -16.77
C VAL A 256 18.32 -29.63 -16.57
#